data_186830b1adebfc868437283019ae4a5c
#
_entry.id   186830b1adebfc868437283019ae4a5c
#
_cell.length_a   1.000
_cell.length_b   1.000
_cell.length_c   1.000
_cell.angle_alpha   90.00
_cell.angle_beta   90.00
_cell.angle_gamma   90.00
#
_symmetry.space_group_name_H-M   'P 1'
#
loop_
_entity.id
_entity.type
_entity.pdbx_description
1 polymer ?
#
loop_
_entity_poly.entity_id
_entity_poly.type
_entity_poly.pdbx_seq_one_letter_code
_entity_poly.pdbx_strand_id
1 'polypeptide(L)'
;KTNDVAGDGTTTATVLAYAIIKQGMRNVAAGANPIVLKRGIEKATQFVVSKITDYARPIENLSDITKVATISAGNDTEVGSLIASAIDKVGREGLISLEEGKSTVNELEVTEGMGFDRGFISGYFVTNQERMEAILENAYVLLTDKQITLVKQDLLPTLELISKTNQPLLIISDNIQKEALATLIVNKIRGILNVVAVRAPGFGDRRKALLSDLAILTGGQVISSDAGYSLQNMELESLGRARRVIIGKDSTTIISDANKREVLARCEQLRRQLETSDSTYEKEKIQERLAKLSGGVAVIKVGAATETEMKDRKLRLEDAVNATKAAVEEGIVPGGGTTLAHISEELLEWAKDNLLEDELIGALIVEKALSAPLKKIASNAGQNGAVIFERVKDADFEVGYNAATNELINMFDI
;
A
#
# COMPACT_ATOMS: atom_id res chain seq x y z
N LYS A 1 4.81 -1.21 10.13
CA LYS A 1 3.98 -2.25 9.48
C LYS A 1 2.50 -1.89 9.48
N THR A 2 1.89 -1.54 10.63
CA THR A 2 0.46 -1.12 10.67
C THR A 2 0.23 0.12 9.82
N ASN A 3 1.09 1.13 9.94
CA ASN A 3 1.03 2.35 9.13
C ASN A 3 1.20 2.07 7.62
N ASP A 4 2.17 1.24 7.25
CA ASP A 4 2.50 0.95 5.85
C ASP A 4 1.39 0.16 5.15
N VAL A 5 0.61 -0.63 5.90
CA VAL A 5 -0.46 -1.49 5.36
C VAL A 5 -1.82 -0.81 5.42
N ALA A 6 -2.15 -0.17 6.55
CA ALA A 6 -3.49 0.37 6.79
C ALA A 6 -3.54 1.91 6.86
N GLY A 7 -2.40 2.60 6.98
CA GLY A 7 -2.33 4.06 7.14
C GLY A 7 -2.99 4.61 8.39
N ASP A 8 -3.61 3.74 9.20
CA ASP A 8 -4.32 4.09 10.43
C ASP A 8 -4.16 2.99 11.49
N GLY A 9 -4.69 3.23 12.70
CA GLY A 9 -4.76 2.24 13.77
C GLY A 9 -3.44 1.99 14.51
N THR A 10 -2.39 2.74 14.29
CA THR A 10 -1.09 2.58 14.96
C THR A 10 -1.20 2.74 16.47
N THR A 11 -1.96 3.73 16.95
CA THR A 11 -2.24 3.96 18.37
C THR A 11 -3.10 2.84 18.94
N THR A 12 -4.15 2.41 18.23
CA THR A 12 -5.02 1.30 18.62
C THR A 12 -4.22 0.00 18.78
N ALA A 13 -3.36 -0.32 17.80
CA ALA A 13 -2.48 -1.49 17.86
C ALA A 13 -1.54 -1.45 19.08
N THR A 14 -0.96 -0.29 19.38
CA THR A 14 -0.10 -0.09 20.56
C THR A 14 -0.86 -0.27 21.87
N VAL A 15 -2.07 0.28 21.98
CA VAL A 15 -2.92 0.16 23.18
C VAL A 15 -3.34 -1.29 23.38
N LEU A 16 -3.75 -1.99 22.32
CA LEU A 16 -4.10 -3.41 22.38
C LEU A 16 -2.91 -4.28 22.79
N ALA A 17 -1.75 -4.08 22.16
CA ALA A 17 -0.53 -4.82 22.48
C ALA A 17 -0.14 -4.63 23.96
N TYR A 18 -0.16 -3.39 24.45
CA TYR A 18 0.11 -3.09 25.86
C TYR A 18 -0.87 -3.81 26.78
N ALA A 19 -2.18 -3.78 26.48
CA ALA A 19 -3.21 -4.42 27.29
C ALA A 19 -3.04 -5.94 27.33
N ILE A 20 -2.78 -6.57 26.18
CA ILE A 20 -2.53 -8.03 26.07
C ILE A 20 -1.30 -8.42 26.86
N ILE A 21 -0.16 -7.73 26.68
CA ILE A 21 1.09 -8.02 27.39
C ILE A 21 0.89 -7.89 28.90
N LYS A 22 0.27 -6.78 29.34
CA LYS A 22 0.04 -6.54 30.77
C LYS A 22 -0.79 -7.63 31.43
N GLN A 23 -1.87 -8.07 30.80
CA GLN A 23 -2.72 -9.15 31.30
C GLN A 23 -2.03 -10.51 31.17
N GLY A 24 -1.35 -10.77 30.04
CA GLY A 24 -0.60 -12.01 29.81
C GLY A 24 0.47 -12.24 30.89
N MET A 25 1.28 -11.22 31.18
CA MET A 25 2.32 -11.31 32.22
C MET A 25 1.73 -11.61 33.61
N ARG A 26 0.58 -11.03 33.96
CA ARG A 26 -0.10 -11.32 35.23
C ARG A 26 -0.54 -12.77 35.34
N ASN A 27 -1.09 -13.33 34.26
CA ASN A 27 -1.56 -14.72 34.26
C ASN A 27 -0.39 -15.71 34.26
N VAL A 28 0.69 -15.42 33.53
CA VAL A 28 1.93 -16.25 33.59
C VAL A 28 2.54 -16.20 34.99
N ALA A 29 2.60 -15.04 35.63
CA ALA A 29 3.08 -14.92 37.02
C ALA A 29 2.18 -15.66 38.03
N ALA A 30 0.89 -15.84 37.72
CA ALA A 30 -0.06 -16.63 38.50
C ALA A 30 0.00 -18.13 38.21
N GLY A 31 0.88 -18.60 37.31
CA GLY A 31 1.14 -20.00 37.04
C GLY A 31 0.50 -20.57 35.77
N ALA A 32 -0.16 -19.75 34.94
CA ALA A 32 -0.70 -20.21 33.67
C ALA A 32 0.41 -20.59 32.68
N ASN A 33 0.18 -21.60 31.85
CA ASN A 33 1.14 -22.07 30.87
C ASN A 33 1.23 -21.09 29.69
N PRO A 34 2.39 -20.42 29.45
CA PRO A 34 2.51 -19.39 28.44
C PRO A 34 2.29 -19.90 27.01
N ILE A 35 2.58 -21.18 26.72
CA ILE A 35 2.39 -21.79 25.39
C ILE A 35 0.88 -21.96 25.12
N VAL A 36 0.15 -22.43 26.13
CA VAL A 36 -1.30 -22.64 26.00
C VAL A 36 -2.04 -21.29 25.97
N LEU A 37 -1.63 -20.34 26.81
CA LEU A 37 -2.11 -18.95 26.75
C LEU A 37 -1.96 -18.35 25.34
N LYS A 38 -0.77 -18.52 24.73
CA LYS A 38 -0.50 -18.03 23.38
C LYS A 38 -1.49 -18.59 22.37
N ARG A 39 -1.78 -19.90 22.43
CA ARG A 39 -2.77 -20.53 21.54
C ARG A 39 -4.17 -19.93 21.72
N GLY A 40 -4.57 -19.69 22.97
CA GLY A 40 -5.85 -19.02 23.27
C GLY A 40 -5.91 -17.61 22.71
N ILE A 41 -4.84 -16.82 22.84
CA ILE A 41 -4.73 -15.48 22.25
C ILE A 41 -4.82 -15.54 20.71
N GLU A 42 -4.12 -16.50 20.06
CA GLU A 42 -4.16 -16.67 18.61
C GLU A 42 -5.57 -17.02 18.11
N LYS A 43 -6.24 -17.99 18.75
CA LYS A 43 -7.62 -18.38 18.41
C LYS A 43 -8.61 -17.20 18.58
N ALA A 44 -8.51 -16.49 19.69
CA ALA A 44 -9.33 -15.32 19.96
C ALA A 44 -9.09 -14.19 18.92
N THR A 45 -7.83 -13.97 18.56
CA THR A 45 -7.48 -12.97 17.52
C THR A 45 -8.08 -13.35 16.17
N GLN A 46 -8.03 -14.62 15.78
CA GLN A 46 -8.65 -15.11 14.53
C GLN A 46 -10.16 -14.90 14.54
N PHE A 47 -10.83 -15.19 15.66
CA PHE A 47 -12.25 -14.93 15.82
C PHE A 47 -12.59 -13.43 15.66
N VAL A 48 -11.84 -12.55 16.34
CA VAL A 48 -12.04 -11.09 16.27
C VAL A 48 -11.84 -10.58 14.84
N VAL A 49 -10.79 -11.03 14.15
CA VAL A 49 -10.52 -10.64 12.76
C VAL A 49 -11.66 -11.08 11.84
N SER A 50 -12.15 -12.33 11.98
CA SER A 50 -13.31 -12.81 11.21
C SER A 50 -14.54 -11.92 11.43
N LYS A 51 -14.84 -11.57 12.70
CA LYS A 51 -15.97 -10.72 13.03
C LYS A 51 -15.83 -9.29 12.49
N ILE A 52 -14.64 -8.70 12.53
CA ILE A 52 -14.40 -7.39 11.91
C ILE A 52 -14.68 -7.45 10.39
N THR A 53 -14.25 -8.52 9.73
CA THR A 53 -14.52 -8.71 8.30
C THR A 53 -16.01 -8.87 8.01
N ASP A 54 -16.72 -9.65 8.85
CA ASP A 54 -18.17 -9.85 8.69
C ASP A 54 -18.98 -8.56 8.87
N TYR A 55 -18.51 -7.65 9.73
CA TYR A 55 -19.14 -6.35 10.00
C TYR A 55 -18.67 -5.22 9.08
N ALA A 56 -17.64 -5.45 8.27
CA ALA A 56 -17.13 -4.42 7.38
C ALA A 56 -18.16 -4.02 6.33
N ARG A 57 -18.44 -2.72 6.25
CA ARG A 57 -19.32 -2.13 5.23
C ARG A 57 -18.48 -1.62 4.07
N PRO A 58 -18.77 -2.03 2.82
CA PRO A 58 -18.05 -1.53 1.66
C PRO A 58 -18.29 -0.03 1.47
N ILE A 59 -17.28 0.67 0.99
CA ILE A 59 -17.40 2.06 0.57
C ILE A 59 -18.07 2.11 -0.80
N GLU A 60 -19.22 2.76 -0.90
CA GLU A 60 -20.02 2.80 -2.13
C GLU A 60 -19.84 4.11 -2.91
N ASN A 61 -19.63 5.22 -2.23
CA ASN A 61 -19.66 6.55 -2.82
C ASN A 61 -18.46 7.42 -2.43
N LEU A 62 -18.30 8.53 -3.18
CA LEU A 62 -17.22 9.50 -2.99
C LEU A 62 -17.29 10.23 -1.65
N SER A 63 -18.49 10.39 -1.09
CA SER A 63 -18.68 11.04 0.23
C SER A 63 -18.04 10.22 1.34
N ASP A 64 -18.20 8.89 1.31
CA ASP A 64 -17.59 7.99 2.30
C ASP A 64 -16.04 8.03 2.17
N ILE A 65 -15.54 8.06 0.93
CA ILE A 65 -14.09 8.24 0.67
C ILE A 65 -13.59 9.55 1.29
N THR A 66 -14.34 10.65 1.08
CA THR A 66 -13.97 11.96 1.62
C THR A 66 -13.95 11.95 3.15
N LYS A 67 -14.93 11.32 3.80
CA LYS A 67 -14.98 11.20 5.26
C LYS A 67 -13.78 10.44 5.80
N VAL A 68 -13.48 9.25 5.25
CA VAL A 68 -12.33 8.44 5.66
C VAL A 68 -11.03 9.22 5.50
N ALA A 69 -10.82 9.84 4.34
CA ALA A 69 -9.63 10.62 4.07
C ALA A 69 -9.49 11.83 5.02
N THR A 70 -10.59 12.51 5.31
CA THR A 70 -10.64 13.66 6.23
C THR A 70 -10.23 13.23 7.64
N ILE A 71 -10.82 12.17 8.17
CA ILE A 71 -10.52 11.67 9.52
C ILE A 71 -9.05 11.24 9.61
N SER A 72 -8.57 10.48 8.63
CA SER A 72 -7.19 10.00 8.60
C SER A 72 -6.16 11.11 8.42
N ALA A 73 -6.56 12.24 7.81
CA ALA A 73 -5.76 13.46 7.72
C ALA A 73 -5.80 14.34 8.99
N GLY A 74 -6.38 13.87 10.09
CA GLY A 74 -6.53 14.63 11.34
C GLY A 74 -7.66 15.67 11.29
N ASN A 75 -8.77 15.35 10.63
CA ASN A 75 -9.94 16.18 10.36
C ASN A 75 -9.68 17.36 9.40
N ASP A 76 -8.70 17.21 8.50
CA ASP A 76 -8.43 18.17 7.45
C ASP A 76 -9.33 17.89 6.22
N THR A 77 -10.39 18.70 6.07
CA THR A 77 -11.38 18.55 5.00
C THR A 77 -10.83 18.88 3.63
N GLU A 78 -9.82 19.75 3.54
CA GLU A 78 -9.16 20.10 2.28
C GLU A 78 -8.36 18.90 1.76
N VAL A 79 -7.59 18.27 2.63
CA VAL A 79 -6.86 17.03 2.33
C VAL A 79 -7.83 15.91 1.97
N GLY A 80 -8.91 15.73 2.72
CA GLY A 80 -9.94 14.71 2.45
C GLY A 80 -10.55 14.86 1.05
N SER A 81 -10.93 16.08 0.68
CA SER A 81 -11.49 16.39 -0.63
C SER A 81 -10.48 16.20 -1.77
N LEU A 82 -9.21 16.52 -1.52
CA LEU A 82 -8.12 16.33 -2.48
C LEU A 82 -7.88 14.85 -2.80
N ILE A 83 -7.83 14.00 -1.76
CA ILE A 83 -7.65 12.55 -1.91
C ILE A 83 -8.86 11.93 -2.61
N ALA A 84 -10.08 12.30 -2.23
CA ALA A 84 -11.30 11.84 -2.89
C ALA A 84 -11.31 12.21 -4.38
N SER A 85 -10.91 13.45 -4.71
CA SER A 85 -10.78 13.89 -6.10
C SER A 85 -9.70 13.13 -6.87
N ALA A 86 -8.61 12.74 -6.20
CA ALA A 86 -7.57 11.91 -6.79
C ALA A 86 -8.12 10.52 -7.15
N ILE A 87 -8.82 9.87 -6.22
CA ILE A 87 -9.43 8.55 -6.44
C ILE A 87 -10.52 8.60 -7.53
N ASP A 88 -11.33 9.66 -7.55
CA ASP A 88 -12.35 9.84 -8.60
C ASP A 88 -11.75 9.90 -10.00
N LYS A 89 -10.60 10.58 -10.15
CA LYS A 89 -9.91 10.76 -11.43
C LYS A 89 -9.19 9.50 -11.92
N VAL A 90 -8.55 8.74 -11.03
CA VAL A 90 -7.75 7.56 -11.42
C VAL A 90 -8.48 6.23 -11.19
N GLY A 91 -9.64 6.27 -10.53
CA GLY A 91 -10.41 5.08 -10.16
C GLY A 91 -9.95 4.47 -8.83
N ARG A 92 -10.73 3.50 -8.33
CA ARG A 92 -10.50 2.86 -7.02
C ARG A 92 -9.17 2.11 -6.94
N GLU A 93 -8.75 1.49 -8.03
CA GLU A 93 -7.47 0.79 -8.16
C GLU A 93 -6.33 1.71 -8.65
N GLY A 94 -6.61 2.99 -8.85
CA GLY A 94 -5.67 3.96 -9.35
C GLY A 94 -4.55 4.26 -8.36
N LEU A 95 -3.41 4.65 -8.90
CA LEU A 95 -2.23 4.98 -8.11
C LEU A 95 -2.26 6.44 -7.69
N ILE A 96 -1.91 6.68 -6.42
CA ILE A 96 -1.70 8.02 -5.89
C ILE A 96 -0.23 8.13 -5.46
N SER A 97 0.47 9.13 -6.00
CA SER A 97 1.85 9.45 -5.66
C SER A 97 1.92 10.81 -4.98
N LEU A 98 2.81 10.95 -4.00
CA LEU A 98 3.05 12.21 -3.31
C LEU A 98 4.41 12.77 -3.73
N GLU A 99 4.42 13.99 -4.24
CA GLU A 99 5.64 14.71 -4.61
C GLU A 99 5.74 16.02 -3.82
N GLU A 100 6.95 16.52 -3.68
CA GLU A 100 7.18 17.84 -3.10
C GLU A 100 6.83 18.92 -4.12
N GLY A 101 5.87 19.78 -3.79
CA GLY A 101 5.47 20.92 -4.60
C GLY A 101 6.42 22.10 -4.44
N LYS A 102 6.32 23.03 -5.36
CA LYS A 102 7.04 24.32 -5.29
C LYS A 102 6.16 25.46 -4.78
N SER A 103 4.88 25.17 -4.57
CA SER A 103 3.84 26.08 -4.10
C SER A 103 3.62 25.92 -2.59
N THR A 104 2.90 26.84 -1.97
CA THR A 104 2.45 26.72 -0.58
C THR A 104 1.12 25.95 -0.44
N VAL A 105 0.44 25.69 -1.56
CA VAL A 105 -0.82 24.95 -1.63
C VAL A 105 -0.61 23.59 -2.27
N ASN A 106 -1.46 22.62 -1.91
CA ASN A 106 -1.45 21.31 -2.53
C ASN A 106 -2.06 21.38 -3.93
N GLU A 107 -1.46 20.66 -4.88
CA GLU A 107 -1.92 20.59 -6.27
C GLU A 107 -2.13 19.12 -6.67
N LEU A 108 -3.19 18.85 -7.44
CA LEU A 108 -3.48 17.53 -7.99
C LEU A 108 -3.27 17.53 -9.50
N GLU A 109 -2.34 16.71 -9.95
CA GLU A 109 -2.08 16.43 -11.36
C GLU A 109 -2.36 14.94 -11.65
N VAL A 110 -2.95 14.65 -12.82
CA VAL A 110 -3.08 13.27 -13.30
C VAL A 110 -2.17 13.10 -14.51
N THR A 111 -1.32 12.09 -14.44
CA THR A 111 -0.33 11.78 -15.46
C THR A 111 -0.36 10.30 -15.83
N GLU A 112 0.20 9.95 -16.97
CA GLU A 112 0.34 8.57 -17.40
C GLU A 112 1.31 7.85 -16.47
N GLY A 113 0.97 6.62 -16.10
CA GLY A 113 1.79 5.79 -15.25
C GLY A 113 1.19 4.42 -15.05
N MET A 114 1.99 3.52 -14.52
CA MET A 114 1.57 2.14 -14.25
C MET A 114 2.26 1.61 -13.00
N GLY A 115 1.52 0.87 -12.18
CA GLY A 115 2.06 0.13 -11.07
C GLY A 115 1.95 -1.37 -11.23
N PHE A 116 2.86 -2.09 -10.58
CA PHE A 116 2.82 -3.54 -10.50
C PHE A 116 3.41 -4.06 -9.20
N ASP A 117 2.99 -5.26 -8.79
CA ASP A 117 3.30 -5.90 -7.50
C ASP A 117 4.64 -6.64 -7.57
N ARG A 118 5.73 -5.92 -7.78
CA ARG A 118 7.11 -6.38 -7.68
C ARG A 118 7.97 -5.23 -7.21
N GLY A 119 8.74 -5.45 -6.17
CA GLY A 119 9.67 -4.47 -5.63
C GLY A 119 11.12 -4.75 -6.01
N PHE A 120 12.04 -4.03 -5.36
CA PHE A 120 13.48 -4.18 -5.62
C PHE A 120 13.97 -5.61 -5.29
N ILE A 121 14.91 -6.11 -6.08
CA ILE A 121 15.50 -7.44 -5.88
C ILE A 121 16.42 -7.47 -4.64
N SER A 122 16.98 -6.32 -4.25
CA SER A 122 17.90 -6.21 -3.13
C SER A 122 17.70 -4.89 -2.38
N GLY A 123 17.70 -4.95 -1.04
CA GLY A 123 17.63 -3.77 -0.17
C GLY A 123 18.80 -2.77 -0.34
N TYR A 124 19.91 -3.20 -0.94
CA TYR A 124 21.02 -2.30 -1.27
C TYR A 124 20.69 -1.27 -2.36
N PHE A 125 19.58 -1.43 -3.06
CA PHE A 125 19.09 -0.44 -4.03
C PHE A 125 18.32 0.71 -3.38
N VAL A 126 17.91 0.60 -2.12
CA VAL A 126 17.14 1.60 -1.39
C VAL A 126 17.89 2.93 -1.34
N THR A 127 17.19 4.01 -1.67
CA THR A 127 17.70 5.39 -1.59
C THR A 127 17.14 6.15 -0.38
N ASN A 128 15.95 5.76 0.08
CA ASN A 128 15.33 6.27 1.29
C ASN A 128 15.20 5.13 2.32
N GLN A 129 16.09 5.09 3.31
CA GLN A 129 16.14 4.02 4.31
C GLN A 129 14.98 4.07 5.30
N GLU A 130 14.42 5.24 5.59
CA GLU A 130 13.29 5.39 6.50
C GLU A 130 12.03 4.70 5.97
N ARG A 131 11.81 4.81 4.65
CA ARG A 131 10.65 4.24 3.95
C ARG A 131 10.95 2.90 3.28
N MET A 132 12.20 2.49 3.25
CA MET A 132 12.65 1.31 2.50
C MET A 132 12.24 1.37 1.02
N GLU A 133 12.45 2.53 0.40
CA GLU A 133 12.11 2.80 -1.01
C GLU A 133 13.34 3.23 -1.80
N ALA A 134 13.32 2.90 -3.10
CA ALA A 134 14.23 3.48 -4.08
C ALA A 134 13.45 4.42 -4.99
N ILE A 135 13.90 5.67 -5.10
CA ILE A 135 13.30 6.69 -5.97
C ILE A 135 14.31 7.06 -7.04
N LEU A 136 13.88 6.98 -8.30
CA LEU A 136 14.66 7.36 -9.46
C LEU A 136 13.93 8.49 -10.20
N GLU A 137 14.64 9.59 -10.46
CA GLU A 137 14.13 10.72 -11.22
C GLU A 137 14.76 10.74 -12.62
N ASN A 138 13.95 10.94 -13.66
CA ASN A 138 14.37 10.97 -15.06
C ASN A 138 15.17 9.72 -15.50
N ALA A 139 14.68 8.54 -15.10
CA ALA A 139 15.36 7.28 -15.28
C ALA A 139 15.22 6.72 -16.71
N TYR A 140 16.27 6.03 -17.17
CA TYR A 140 16.16 5.08 -18.25
C TYR A 140 15.56 3.78 -17.75
N VAL A 141 14.83 3.07 -18.60
CA VAL A 141 14.15 1.81 -18.26
C VAL A 141 14.56 0.73 -19.25
N LEU A 142 15.23 -0.29 -18.75
CA LEU A 142 15.52 -1.52 -19.50
C LEU A 142 14.43 -2.55 -19.23
N LEU A 143 13.78 -3.02 -20.29
CA LEU A 143 12.71 -4.02 -20.23
C LEU A 143 13.17 -5.30 -20.93
N THR A 144 13.19 -6.42 -20.24
CA THR A 144 13.53 -7.71 -20.84
C THR A 144 12.77 -8.87 -20.19
N ASP A 145 12.34 -9.82 -21.00
CA ASP A 145 11.79 -11.10 -20.55
C ASP A 145 12.89 -12.14 -20.30
N LYS A 146 14.15 -11.79 -20.56
CA LYS A 146 15.30 -12.66 -20.35
C LYS A 146 15.78 -12.61 -18.90
N GLN A 147 16.43 -13.69 -18.53
CA GLN A 147 17.26 -13.75 -17.34
C GLN A 147 18.63 -13.10 -17.61
N ILE A 148 19.04 -12.18 -16.76
CA ILE A 148 20.36 -11.55 -16.83
C ILE A 148 21.34 -12.45 -16.07
N THR A 149 22.26 -13.06 -16.81
CA THR A 149 23.17 -14.09 -16.30
C THR A 149 24.62 -13.62 -16.33
N LEU A 150 25.08 -13.16 -17.50
CA LEU A 150 26.47 -12.82 -17.76
C LEU A 150 26.69 -11.31 -17.72
N VAL A 151 27.51 -10.85 -16.79
CA VAL A 151 27.83 -9.42 -16.63
C VAL A 151 28.33 -8.82 -17.93
N LYS A 152 29.30 -9.46 -18.60
CA LYS A 152 29.97 -8.94 -19.79
C LYS A 152 29.05 -8.85 -21.00
N GLN A 153 28.11 -9.80 -21.14
CA GLN A 153 27.26 -9.89 -22.32
C GLN A 153 25.88 -9.24 -22.09
N ASP A 154 25.32 -9.38 -20.91
CA ASP A 154 23.94 -8.98 -20.66
C ASP A 154 23.81 -7.60 -20.00
N LEU A 155 24.81 -7.16 -19.23
CA LEU A 155 24.76 -5.91 -18.49
C LEU A 155 25.70 -4.83 -19.01
N LEU A 156 26.96 -5.18 -19.27
CA LEU A 156 28.01 -4.22 -19.56
C LEU A 156 27.67 -3.25 -20.70
N PRO A 157 27.08 -3.72 -21.84
CA PRO A 157 26.69 -2.80 -22.90
C PRO A 157 25.74 -1.71 -22.46
N THR A 158 24.68 -2.08 -21.69
CA THR A 158 23.71 -1.11 -21.15
C THR A 158 24.34 -0.19 -20.10
N LEU A 159 25.17 -0.72 -19.21
CA LEU A 159 25.80 0.09 -18.16
C LEU A 159 26.80 1.11 -18.73
N GLU A 160 27.51 0.77 -19.80
CA GLU A 160 28.39 1.69 -20.51
C GLU A 160 27.62 2.83 -21.19
N LEU A 161 26.45 2.54 -21.77
CA LEU A 161 25.58 3.58 -22.33
C LEU A 161 25.09 4.53 -21.24
N ILE A 162 24.61 3.99 -20.12
CA ILE A 162 24.06 4.78 -19.02
C ILE A 162 25.12 5.60 -18.30
N SER A 163 26.33 5.06 -18.11
CA SER A 163 27.44 5.79 -17.47
C SER A 163 27.80 7.09 -18.18
N LYS A 164 27.60 7.16 -19.49
CA LYS A 164 27.84 8.37 -20.30
C LYS A 164 26.77 9.45 -20.10
N THR A 165 25.56 9.05 -19.68
CA THR A 165 24.43 9.97 -19.49
C THR A 165 24.34 10.54 -18.09
N ASN A 166 24.98 9.92 -17.11
CA ASN A 166 24.89 10.22 -15.69
C ASN A 166 23.44 10.21 -15.15
N GLN A 167 22.54 9.44 -15.78
CA GLN A 167 21.15 9.31 -15.37
C GLN A 167 20.88 7.95 -14.74
N PRO A 168 19.85 7.85 -13.88
CA PRO A 168 19.47 6.58 -13.26
C PRO A 168 19.00 5.54 -14.28
N LEU A 169 19.15 4.26 -13.92
CA LEU A 169 18.66 3.12 -14.69
C LEU A 169 17.76 2.23 -13.83
N LEU A 170 16.55 1.97 -14.31
CA LEU A 170 15.69 0.90 -13.82
C LEU A 170 15.85 -0.32 -14.74
N ILE A 171 16.14 -1.48 -14.18
CA ILE A 171 16.18 -2.76 -14.90
C ILE A 171 14.96 -3.59 -14.48
N ILE A 172 14.15 -3.96 -15.47
CA ILE A 172 13.00 -4.87 -15.30
C ILE A 172 13.30 -6.13 -16.10
N SER A 173 13.57 -7.24 -15.41
CA SER A 173 13.97 -8.52 -16.03
C SER A 173 13.28 -9.70 -15.37
N ASP A 174 13.25 -10.85 -16.04
CA ASP A 174 12.70 -12.08 -15.45
C ASP A 174 13.43 -12.44 -14.14
N ASN A 175 14.75 -12.45 -14.19
CA ASN A 175 15.60 -12.68 -13.02
C ASN A 175 17.01 -12.12 -13.27
N ILE A 176 17.74 -11.84 -12.19
CA ILE A 176 19.16 -11.46 -12.24
C ILE A 176 19.95 -12.43 -11.39
N GLN A 177 20.92 -13.10 -12.00
CA GLN A 177 21.77 -14.04 -11.27
C GLN A 177 22.75 -13.34 -10.33
N LYS A 178 23.25 -14.09 -9.34
CA LYS A 178 24.03 -13.55 -8.21
C LYS A 178 25.23 -12.70 -8.64
N GLU A 179 25.98 -13.10 -9.67
CA GLU A 179 27.16 -12.34 -10.15
C GLU A 179 26.76 -11.00 -10.77
N ALA A 180 25.73 -11.02 -11.62
CA ALA A 180 25.18 -9.82 -12.24
C ALA A 180 24.59 -8.87 -11.19
N LEU A 181 23.84 -9.40 -10.23
CA LEU A 181 23.28 -8.62 -9.12
C LEU A 181 24.37 -8.01 -8.26
N ALA A 182 25.41 -8.77 -7.89
CA ALA A 182 26.54 -8.26 -7.11
C ALA A 182 27.26 -7.11 -7.83
N THR A 183 27.43 -7.21 -9.14
CA THR A 183 28.03 -6.15 -9.97
C THR A 183 27.20 -4.87 -9.90
N LEU A 184 25.87 -4.96 -10.03
CA LEU A 184 24.97 -3.80 -9.92
C LEU A 184 25.06 -3.16 -8.53
N ILE A 185 25.02 -3.97 -7.47
CA ILE A 185 25.10 -3.51 -6.08
C ILE A 185 26.42 -2.79 -5.80
N VAL A 186 27.55 -3.37 -6.23
CA VAL A 186 28.88 -2.76 -6.02
C VAL A 186 28.98 -1.40 -6.73
N ASN A 187 28.49 -1.29 -7.96
CA ASN A 187 28.51 -0.02 -8.69
C ASN A 187 27.57 1.02 -8.08
N LYS A 188 26.41 0.59 -7.53
CA LYS A 188 25.48 1.44 -6.78
C LYS A 188 26.14 1.97 -5.51
N ILE A 189 26.74 1.10 -4.68
CA ILE A 189 27.37 1.48 -3.40
C ILE A 189 28.55 2.42 -3.65
N ARG A 190 29.33 2.19 -4.71
CA ARG A 190 30.44 3.06 -5.10
C ARG A 190 30.02 4.41 -5.70
N GLY A 191 28.71 4.62 -5.92
CA GLY A 191 28.18 5.83 -6.53
C GLY A 191 28.54 5.99 -8.01
N ILE A 192 29.05 4.93 -8.67
CA ILE A 192 29.38 4.95 -10.12
C ILE A 192 28.12 4.98 -10.96
N LEU A 193 27.09 4.22 -10.55
CA LEU A 193 25.82 4.11 -11.26
C LEU A 193 24.66 4.20 -10.26
N ASN A 194 23.66 5.00 -10.60
CA ASN A 194 22.38 4.98 -9.89
C ASN A 194 21.45 3.97 -10.58
N VAL A 195 21.49 2.72 -10.14
CA VAL A 195 20.74 1.61 -10.73
C VAL A 195 19.86 0.95 -9.69
N VAL A 196 18.66 0.53 -10.12
CA VAL A 196 17.77 -0.34 -9.36
C VAL A 196 17.28 -1.46 -10.28
N ALA A 197 17.15 -2.64 -9.73
CA ALA A 197 16.65 -3.81 -10.45
C ALA A 197 15.42 -4.39 -9.77
N VAL A 198 14.41 -4.70 -10.57
CA VAL A 198 13.16 -5.33 -10.17
C VAL A 198 12.84 -6.54 -11.05
N ARG A 199 12.04 -7.46 -10.53
CA ARG A 199 11.55 -8.58 -11.34
C ARG A 199 10.39 -8.14 -12.21
N ALA A 200 10.35 -8.64 -13.44
CA ALA A 200 9.23 -8.43 -14.35
C ALA A 200 7.93 -9.00 -13.76
N PRO A 201 6.81 -8.25 -13.85
CA PRO A 201 5.53 -8.70 -13.35
C PRO A 201 4.95 -9.85 -14.18
N GLY A 202 4.18 -10.74 -13.53
CA GLY A 202 3.51 -11.86 -14.18
C GLY A 202 4.46 -13.00 -14.56
N PHE A 203 3.91 -13.98 -15.31
CA PHE A 203 4.61 -15.15 -15.82
C PHE A 203 4.15 -15.47 -17.25
N GLY A 204 5.01 -16.13 -18.05
CA GLY A 204 4.64 -16.55 -19.40
C GLY A 204 4.14 -15.40 -20.29
N ASP A 205 3.05 -15.66 -21.02
CA ASP A 205 2.45 -14.68 -21.94
C ASP A 205 1.92 -13.43 -21.24
N ARG A 206 1.45 -13.56 -19.99
CA ARG A 206 1.05 -12.41 -19.17
C ARG A 206 2.23 -11.48 -18.91
N ARG A 207 3.42 -12.00 -18.63
CA ARG A 207 4.64 -11.20 -18.48
C ARG A 207 4.96 -10.43 -19.74
N LYS A 208 4.93 -11.11 -20.90
CA LYS A 208 5.18 -10.47 -22.21
C LYS A 208 4.20 -9.33 -22.47
N ALA A 209 2.93 -9.54 -22.14
CA ALA A 209 1.89 -8.53 -22.30
C ALA A 209 2.12 -7.31 -21.40
N LEU A 210 2.47 -7.51 -20.13
CA LEU A 210 2.76 -6.43 -19.17
C LEU A 210 4.04 -5.68 -19.53
N LEU A 211 5.09 -6.37 -19.96
CA LEU A 211 6.32 -5.74 -20.45
C LEU A 211 6.05 -4.89 -21.70
N SER A 212 5.18 -5.36 -22.62
CA SER A 212 4.76 -4.60 -23.78
C SER A 212 4.00 -3.31 -23.40
N ASP A 213 3.13 -3.38 -22.40
CA ASP A 213 2.41 -2.21 -21.88
C ASP A 213 3.39 -1.20 -21.24
N LEU A 214 4.38 -1.68 -20.47
CA LEU A 214 5.44 -0.85 -19.91
C LEU A 214 6.35 -0.22 -21.01
N ALA A 215 6.63 -0.95 -22.09
CA ALA A 215 7.38 -0.42 -23.22
C ALA A 215 6.64 0.73 -23.91
N ILE A 216 5.33 0.58 -24.13
CA ILE A 216 4.49 1.64 -24.68
C ILE A 216 4.45 2.86 -23.74
N LEU A 217 4.27 2.64 -22.45
CA LEU A 217 4.26 3.71 -21.46
C LEU A 217 5.56 4.52 -21.44
N THR A 218 6.70 3.83 -21.48
CA THR A 218 8.02 4.46 -21.35
C THR A 218 8.67 4.83 -22.66
N GLY A 219 8.10 4.43 -23.80
CA GLY A 219 8.67 4.65 -25.13
C GLY A 219 9.89 3.80 -25.44
N GLY A 220 10.11 2.72 -24.68
CA GLY A 220 11.19 1.78 -24.90
C GLY A 220 10.76 0.56 -25.69
N GLN A 221 11.69 -0.40 -25.78
CA GLN A 221 11.48 -1.69 -26.42
C GLN A 221 11.66 -2.82 -25.42
N VAL A 222 10.88 -3.92 -25.58
CA VAL A 222 11.13 -5.14 -24.83
C VAL A 222 12.25 -5.92 -25.51
N ILE A 223 13.35 -6.13 -24.79
CA ILE A 223 14.47 -6.92 -25.28
C ILE A 223 14.16 -8.39 -25.06
N SER A 224 13.66 -9.04 -26.10
CA SER A 224 13.23 -10.44 -26.11
C SER A 224 13.90 -11.20 -27.24
N SER A 225 14.17 -12.49 -27.02
CA SER A 225 14.68 -13.38 -28.06
C SER A 225 13.67 -13.56 -29.19
N ASP A 226 12.38 -13.61 -28.85
CA ASP A 226 11.29 -13.79 -29.81
C ASP A 226 11.16 -12.59 -30.76
N ALA A 227 11.55 -11.40 -30.29
CA ALA A 227 11.55 -10.17 -31.08
C ALA A 227 12.89 -9.95 -31.85
N GLY A 228 13.87 -10.85 -31.71
CA GLY A 228 15.17 -10.73 -32.35
C GLY A 228 16.13 -9.72 -31.69
N TYR A 229 15.76 -9.16 -30.54
CA TYR A 229 16.60 -8.21 -29.79
C TYR A 229 17.55 -8.93 -28.82
N SER A 230 18.76 -8.36 -28.65
CA SER A 230 19.77 -8.89 -27.74
C SER A 230 20.31 -7.82 -26.81
N LEU A 231 20.52 -8.20 -25.53
CA LEU A 231 21.16 -7.34 -24.53
C LEU A 231 22.61 -6.95 -24.90
N GLN A 232 23.24 -7.71 -25.81
CA GLN A 232 24.62 -7.43 -26.29
C GLN A 232 24.72 -6.22 -27.22
N ASN A 233 23.64 -5.94 -27.97
CA ASN A 233 23.60 -4.88 -28.98
C ASN A 233 22.58 -3.81 -28.54
N MET A 234 22.76 -3.29 -27.33
CA MET A 234 21.86 -2.26 -26.80
C MET A 234 22.18 -0.89 -27.37
N GLU A 235 21.13 -0.19 -27.75
CA GLU A 235 21.16 1.22 -28.15
C GLU A 235 20.39 2.06 -27.13
N LEU A 236 20.74 3.33 -27.00
CA LEU A 236 20.10 4.20 -26.00
C LEU A 236 18.61 4.41 -26.31
N GLU A 237 18.26 4.40 -27.59
CA GLU A 237 16.91 4.55 -28.13
C GLU A 237 16.01 3.33 -27.82
N SER A 238 16.60 2.18 -27.53
CA SER A 238 15.88 0.97 -27.12
C SER A 238 15.42 1.04 -25.66
N LEU A 239 16.04 1.91 -24.87
CA LEU A 239 15.66 2.11 -23.48
C LEU A 239 14.45 3.03 -23.37
N GLY A 240 13.50 2.66 -22.50
CA GLY A 240 12.40 3.53 -22.13
C GLY A 240 12.85 4.69 -21.26
N ARG A 241 11.94 5.64 -21.06
CA ARG A 241 12.14 6.82 -20.20
C ARG A 241 11.01 6.90 -19.19
N ALA A 242 11.35 7.17 -17.94
CA ALA A 242 10.40 7.47 -16.90
C ALA A 242 10.77 8.79 -16.23
N ARG A 243 9.76 9.66 -16.01
CA ARG A 243 9.93 10.89 -15.26
C ARG A 243 10.30 10.59 -13.82
N ARG A 244 9.60 9.62 -13.24
CA ARG A 244 9.83 9.17 -11.87
C ARG A 244 9.51 7.68 -11.72
N VAL A 245 10.30 6.99 -10.92
CA VAL A 245 10.04 5.60 -10.51
C VAL A 245 10.13 5.50 -9.00
N ILE A 246 9.13 4.88 -8.38
CA ILE A 246 9.09 4.61 -6.96
C ILE A 246 9.06 3.10 -6.78
N ILE A 247 10.07 2.54 -6.13
CA ILE A 247 10.23 1.11 -5.95
C ILE A 247 10.27 0.81 -4.46
N GLY A 248 9.22 0.19 -3.95
CA GLY A 248 9.14 -0.35 -2.61
C GLY A 248 9.65 -1.79 -2.53
N LYS A 249 9.38 -2.44 -1.40
CA LYS A 249 9.74 -3.84 -1.18
C LYS A 249 8.95 -4.80 -2.09
N ASP A 250 7.67 -4.53 -2.30
CA ASP A 250 6.74 -5.43 -2.98
C ASP A 250 6.02 -4.79 -4.18
N SER A 251 6.28 -3.52 -4.46
CA SER A 251 5.61 -2.77 -5.54
C SER A 251 6.55 -1.82 -6.27
N THR A 252 6.22 -1.51 -7.52
CA THR A 252 6.89 -0.52 -8.35
C THR A 252 5.87 0.33 -9.06
N THR A 253 6.01 1.65 -8.98
CA THR A 253 5.22 2.64 -9.71
C THR A 253 6.10 3.40 -10.69
N ILE A 254 5.72 3.42 -11.96
CA ILE A 254 6.40 4.13 -13.04
C ILE A 254 5.50 5.26 -13.52
N ILE A 255 6.03 6.48 -13.52
CA ILE A 255 5.37 7.69 -14.01
C ILE A 255 6.12 8.16 -15.24
N SER A 256 5.41 8.33 -16.36
CA SER A 256 6.00 8.73 -17.63
C SER A 256 5.05 9.64 -18.39
N ASP A 257 5.53 10.78 -18.82
CA ASP A 257 4.76 11.77 -19.62
C ASP A 257 5.06 11.64 -21.12
N ALA A 258 5.91 10.67 -21.52
CA ALA A 258 6.53 10.66 -22.84
C ALA A 258 5.58 10.25 -23.97
N ASN A 259 4.59 9.36 -23.72
CA ASN A 259 3.87 8.62 -24.76
C ASN A 259 2.35 8.58 -24.56
N LYS A 260 1.76 9.68 -24.19
CA LYS A 260 0.31 9.78 -23.93
C LYS A 260 -0.55 9.24 -25.08
N ARG A 261 -0.19 9.56 -26.33
CA ARG A 261 -0.95 9.16 -27.51
C ARG A 261 -0.91 7.64 -27.72
N GLU A 262 0.26 7.05 -27.55
CA GLU A 262 0.50 5.60 -27.69
C GLU A 262 -0.19 4.82 -26.58
N VAL A 263 -0.19 5.35 -25.35
CA VAL A 263 -0.91 4.80 -24.21
C VAL A 263 -2.42 4.79 -24.48
N LEU A 264 -2.99 5.89 -24.97
CA LEU A 264 -4.41 5.95 -25.34
C LEU A 264 -4.76 4.95 -26.44
N ALA A 265 -3.92 4.86 -27.50
CA ALA A 265 -4.12 3.89 -28.57
C ALA A 265 -4.07 2.44 -28.04
N ARG A 266 -3.18 2.16 -27.07
CA ARG A 266 -3.11 0.86 -26.41
C ARG A 266 -4.36 0.54 -25.58
N CYS A 267 -4.86 1.50 -24.85
CA CYS A 267 -6.11 1.36 -24.10
C CYS A 267 -7.30 1.03 -25.04
N GLU A 268 -7.40 1.68 -26.19
CA GLU A 268 -8.42 1.36 -27.20
C GLU A 268 -8.25 -0.05 -27.80
N GLN A 269 -7.03 -0.49 -28.01
CA GLN A 269 -6.74 -1.84 -28.45
C GLN A 269 -7.19 -2.86 -27.40
N LEU A 270 -6.89 -2.63 -26.13
CA LEU A 270 -7.31 -3.50 -25.03
C LEU A 270 -8.84 -3.56 -24.89
N ARG A 271 -9.55 -2.42 -25.06
CA ARG A 271 -11.03 -2.41 -25.08
C ARG A 271 -11.59 -3.29 -26.19
N ARG A 272 -11.05 -3.19 -27.41
CA ARG A 272 -11.47 -4.06 -28.53
C ARG A 272 -11.18 -5.54 -28.26
N GLN A 273 -10.04 -5.87 -27.66
CA GLN A 273 -9.73 -7.25 -27.25
C GLN A 273 -10.70 -7.76 -26.19
N LEU A 274 -11.10 -6.91 -25.23
CA LEU A 274 -12.09 -7.25 -24.20
C LEU A 274 -13.46 -7.62 -24.80
N GLU A 275 -13.88 -6.89 -25.84
CA GLU A 275 -15.16 -7.14 -26.54
C GLU A 275 -15.12 -8.44 -27.35
N THR A 276 -13.97 -8.78 -27.94
CA THR A 276 -13.82 -9.93 -28.85
C THR A 276 -13.38 -11.23 -28.17
N SER A 277 -12.91 -11.18 -26.92
CA SER A 277 -12.49 -12.38 -26.20
C SER A 277 -13.69 -13.19 -25.74
N ASP A 278 -13.64 -14.52 -25.88
CA ASP A 278 -14.70 -15.44 -25.43
C ASP A 278 -14.40 -16.01 -24.03
N SER A 279 -13.17 -15.92 -23.56
CA SER A 279 -12.73 -16.46 -22.27
C SER A 279 -12.96 -15.47 -21.14
N THR A 280 -13.73 -15.86 -20.13
CA THR A 280 -13.96 -15.05 -18.91
C THR A 280 -12.64 -14.69 -18.21
N TYR A 281 -11.72 -15.65 -18.14
CA TYR A 281 -10.41 -15.44 -17.54
C TYR A 281 -9.56 -14.41 -18.33
N GLU A 282 -9.56 -14.52 -19.68
CA GLU A 282 -8.85 -13.55 -20.51
C GLU A 282 -9.45 -12.16 -20.40
N LYS A 283 -10.79 -12.07 -20.40
CA LYS A 283 -11.50 -10.80 -20.17
C LYS A 283 -11.07 -10.12 -18.87
N GLU A 284 -11.05 -10.87 -17.78
CA GLU A 284 -10.60 -10.35 -16.49
C GLU A 284 -9.16 -9.83 -16.55
N LYS A 285 -8.25 -10.55 -17.20
CA LYS A 285 -6.84 -10.13 -17.32
C LYS A 285 -6.65 -8.94 -18.26
N ILE A 286 -7.43 -8.83 -19.32
CA ILE A 286 -7.44 -7.65 -20.19
C ILE A 286 -7.99 -6.44 -19.44
N GLN A 287 -9.06 -6.63 -18.66
CA GLN A 287 -9.68 -5.57 -17.87
C GLN A 287 -8.72 -5.05 -16.78
N GLU A 288 -8.01 -5.94 -16.08
CA GLU A 288 -6.96 -5.58 -15.12
C GLU A 288 -5.86 -4.71 -15.78
N ARG A 289 -5.37 -5.11 -16.94
CA ARG A 289 -4.37 -4.34 -17.69
C ARG A 289 -4.89 -2.99 -18.16
N LEU A 290 -6.11 -2.97 -18.66
CA LEU A 290 -6.77 -1.74 -19.09
C LEU A 290 -6.93 -0.75 -17.91
N ALA A 291 -7.39 -1.23 -16.75
CA ALA A 291 -7.53 -0.42 -15.55
C ALA A 291 -6.17 0.20 -15.11
N LYS A 292 -5.11 -0.62 -15.07
CA LYS A 292 -3.76 -0.17 -14.70
C LYS A 292 -3.18 0.87 -15.67
N LEU A 293 -3.46 0.74 -16.97
CA LEU A 293 -2.90 1.64 -17.99
C LEU A 293 -3.74 2.91 -18.18
N SER A 294 -5.09 2.79 -18.13
CA SER A 294 -6.01 3.91 -18.37
C SER A 294 -6.19 4.82 -17.16
N GLY A 295 -6.03 4.30 -15.94
CA GLY A 295 -6.18 5.06 -14.71
C GLY A 295 -5.07 6.09 -14.51
N GLY A 296 -3.87 5.82 -15.01
CA GLY A 296 -2.72 6.68 -14.78
C GLY A 296 -2.30 6.75 -13.32
N VAL A 297 -1.65 7.84 -12.95
CA VAL A 297 -1.23 8.14 -11.59
C VAL A 297 -1.70 9.53 -11.20
N ALA A 298 -2.44 9.63 -10.09
CA ALA A 298 -2.73 10.92 -9.47
C ALA A 298 -1.51 11.37 -8.66
N VAL A 299 -0.88 12.46 -9.06
CA VAL A 299 0.26 13.04 -8.37
C VAL A 299 -0.22 14.20 -7.53
N ILE A 300 -0.15 14.06 -6.20
CA ILE A 300 -0.42 15.15 -5.27
C ILE A 300 0.91 15.83 -4.96
N LYS A 301 1.06 17.06 -5.44
CA LYS A 301 2.20 17.92 -5.12
C LYS A 301 1.90 18.64 -3.81
N VAL A 302 2.65 18.29 -2.77
CA VAL A 302 2.44 18.80 -1.42
C VAL A 302 3.01 20.20 -1.31
N GLY A 303 2.19 21.17 -0.92
CA GLY A 303 2.59 22.57 -0.72
C GLY A 303 2.91 22.87 0.74
N ALA A 304 3.98 23.63 0.99
CA ALA A 304 4.31 24.15 2.31
C ALA A 304 5.24 25.36 2.24
N ALA A 305 5.25 26.14 3.33
CA ALA A 305 6.12 27.31 3.43
C ALA A 305 7.57 26.95 3.87
N THR A 306 7.73 25.84 4.55
CA THR A 306 9.04 25.38 5.07
C THR A 306 9.24 23.87 4.79
N GLU A 307 10.51 23.44 4.76
CA GLU A 307 10.86 22.02 4.55
C GLU A 307 10.31 21.11 5.66
N THR A 308 10.34 21.59 6.91
CA THR A 308 9.80 20.82 8.05
C THR A 308 8.29 20.65 7.93
N GLU A 309 7.57 21.70 7.58
CA GLU A 309 6.13 21.65 7.34
C GLU A 309 5.81 20.74 6.14
N MET A 310 6.61 20.80 5.09
CA MET A 310 6.49 19.94 3.90
C MET A 310 6.54 18.46 4.28
N LYS A 311 7.54 18.07 5.09
CA LYS A 311 7.70 16.69 5.55
C LYS A 311 6.52 16.24 6.41
N ASP A 312 6.05 17.08 7.32
CA ASP A 312 4.92 16.77 8.20
C ASP A 312 3.60 16.64 7.41
N ARG A 313 3.32 17.57 6.49
CA ARG A 313 2.14 17.49 5.61
C ARG A 313 2.18 16.26 4.71
N LYS A 314 3.35 15.94 4.15
CA LYS A 314 3.53 14.76 3.29
C LYS A 314 3.26 13.46 4.05
N LEU A 315 3.72 13.33 5.31
CA LEU A 315 3.43 12.16 6.14
C LEU A 315 1.93 12.02 6.42
N ARG A 316 1.25 13.11 6.78
CA ARG A 316 -0.22 13.07 7.01
C ARG A 316 -1.00 12.71 5.75
N LEU A 317 -0.61 13.26 4.60
CA LEU A 317 -1.21 12.91 3.32
C LEU A 317 -1.00 11.44 2.98
N GLU A 318 0.18 10.89 3.25
CA GLU A 318 0.51 9.49 3.02
C GLU A 318 -0.35 8.56 3.88
N ASP A 319 -0.45 8.87 5.17
CA ASP A 319 -1.31 8.13 6.09
C ASP A 319 -2.77 8.16 5.61
N ALA A 320 -3.27 9.32 5.21
CA ALA A 320 -4.63 9.47 4.70
C ALA A 320 -4.85 8.73 3.37
N VAL A 321 -3.89 8.74 2.45
CA VAL A 321 -3.96 7.97 1.19
C VAL A 321 -3.98 6.48 1.48
N ASN A 322 -3.11 5.98 2.36
CA ASN A 322 -3.04 4.56 2.70
C ASN A 322 -4.31 4.08 3.40
N ALA A 323 -4.81 4.85 4.38
CA ALA A 323 -6.06 4.55 5.07
C ALA A 323 -7.26 4.53 4.12
N THR A 324 -7.32 5.49 3.19
CA THR A 324 -8.39 5.55 2.21
C THR A 324 -8.34 4.38 1.24
N LYS A 325 -7.16 3.96 0.78
CA LYS A 325 -6.99 2.77 -0.06
C LYS A 325 -7.43 1.51 0.67
N ALA A 326 -6.96 1.29 1.90
CA ALA A 326 -7.35 0.14 2.71
C ALA A 326 -8.88 0.11 2.93
N ALA A 327 -9.50 1.25 3.18
CA ALA A 327 -10.94 1.36 3.35
C ALA A 327 -11.72 1.07 2.06
N VAL A 328 -11.20 1.46 0.90
CA VAL A 328 -11.81 1.15 -0.42
C VAL A 328 -11.71 -0.34 -0.74
N GLU A 329 -10.61 -0.99 -0.36
CA GLU A 329 -10.36 -2.41 -0.61
C GLU A 329 -11.11 -3.33 0.35
N GLU A 330 -11.09 -3.03 1.66
CA GLU A 330 -11.59 -3.92 2.71
C GLU A 330 -12.89 -3.44 3.38
N GLY A 331 -13.32 -2.20 3.12
CA GLY A 331 -14.46 -1.59 3.77
C GLY A 331 -14.12 -0.89 5.08
N ILE A 332 -15.16 -0.44 5.80
CA ILE A 332 -15.05 0.31 7.04
C ILE A 332 -15.96 -0.28 8.13
N VAL A 333 -15.56 -0.07 9.39
CA VAL A 333 -16.35 -0.42 10.58
C VAL A 333 -16.48 0.81 11.48
N PRO A 334 -17.46 0.85 12.41
CA PRO A 334 -17.57 1.93 13.41
C PRO A 334 -16.26 2.13 14.18
N GLY A 335 -15.74 3.36 14.14
CA GLY A 335 -14.47 3.73 14.76
C GLY A 335 -14.56 3.96 16.28
N GLY A 336 -13.55 4.67 16.85
CA GLY A 336 -13.56 5.05 18.26
C GLY A 336 -13.46 3.90 19.26
N GLY A 337 -13.13 2.68 18.80
CA GLY A 337 -13.14 1.46 19.63
C GLY A 337 -14.51 0.82 19.77
N THR A 338 -15.54 1.32 19.09
CA THR A 338 -16.94 0.86 19.14
C THR A 338 -17.05 -0.59 18.68
N THR A 339 -16.57 -0.92 17.46
CA THR A 339 -16.59 -2.29 16.94
C THR A 339 -15.91 -3.29 17.86
N LEU A 340 -14.76 -2.93 18.44
CA LEU A 340 -14.05 -3.80 19.38
C LEU A 340 -14.83 -4.01 20.69
N ALA A 341 -15.57 -3.00 21.14
CA ALA A 341 -16.42 -3.11 22.32
C ALA A 341 -17.55 -4.12 22.11
N HIS A 342 -18.24 -4.08 20.97
CA HIS A 342 -19.30 -5.03 20.66
C HIS A 342 -18.76 -6.46 20.44
N ILE A 343 -17.68 -6.63 19.70
CA ILE A 343 -17.05 -7.94 19.46
C ILE A 343 -16.54 -8.57 20.78
N SER A 344 -16.22 -7.77 21.81
CA SER A 344 -15.74 -8.30 23.08
C SER A 344 -16.74 -9.24 23.75
N GLU A 345 -18.04 -8.96 23.64
CA GLU A 345 -19.10 -9.80 24.19
C GLU A 345 -19.27 -11.11 23.42
N GLU A 346 -19.29 -11.01 22.08
CA GLU A 346 -19.34 -12.19 21.22
C GLU A 346 -18.10 -13.11 21.42
N LEU A 347 -16.92 -12.50 21.60
CA LEU A 347 -15.70 -13.25 21.92
C LEU A 347 -15.80 -13.97 23.25
N LEU A 348 -16.40 -13.32 24.27
CA LEU A 348 -16.57 -13.91 25.59
C LEU A 348 -17.47 -15.16 25.55
N GLU A 349 -18.59 -15.09 24.83
CA GLU A 349 -19.50 -16.21 24.63
C GLU A 349 -18.84 -17.33 23.86
N TRP A 350 -18.25 -17.00 22.68
CA TRP A 350 -17.56 -17.98 21.86
C TRP A 350 -16.43 -18.69 22.62
N ALA A 351 -15.64 -17.95 23.40
CA ALA A 351 -14.51 -18.50 24.13
C ALA A 351 -14.95 -19.50 25.20
N LYS A 352 -16.05 -19.23 25.92
CA LYS A 352 -16.60 -20.13 26.93
C LYS A 352 -17.09 -21.46 26.33
N ASP A 353 -17.63 -21.40 25.11
CA ASP A 353 -18.20 -22.58 24.44
C ASP A 353 -17.13 -23.43 23.73
N ASN A 354 -16.00 -22.82 23.34
CA ASN A 354 -15.01 -23.47 22.45
C ASN A 354 -13.63 -23.70 23.07
N LEU A 355 -13.32 -23.06 24.21
CA LEU A 355 -11.99 -23.11 24.82
C LEU A 355 -12.06 -23.55 26.28
N LEU A 356 -10.98 -24.21 26.74
CA LEU A 356 -10.88 -24.71 28.12
C LEU A 356 -9.57 -24.26 28.78
N GLU A 357 -9.55 -24.21 30.09
CA GLU A 357 -8.35 -23.98 30.92
C GLU A 357 -7.54 -22.73 30.48
N ASP A 358 -6.24 -22.89 30.27
CA ASP A 358 -5.33 -21.80 29.91
C ASP A 358 -5.59 -21.22 28.49
N GLU A 359 -6.18 -21.99 27.57
CA GLU A 359 -6.62 -21.43 26.26
C GLU A 359 -7.77 -20.45 26.47
N LEU A 360 -8.73 -20.78 27.35
CA LEU A 360 -9.81 -19.85 27.70
C LEU A 360 -9.26 -18.59 28.36
N ILE A 361 -8.29 -18.74 29.28
CA ILE A 361 -7.64 -17.56 29.89
C ILE A 361 -6.97 -16.70 28.81
N GLY A 362 -6.31 -17.32 27.82
CA GLY A 362 -5.73 -16.61 26.69
C GLY A 362 -6.74 -15.77 25.90
N ALA A 363 -7.93 -16.34 25.65
CA ALA A 363 -9.01 -15.61 24.98
C ALA A 363 -9.59 -14.48 25.84
N LEU A 364 -9.73 -14.68 27.14
CA LEU A 364 -10.18 -13.63 28.08
C LEU A 364 -9.19 -12.47 28.20
N ILE A 365 -7.89 -12.71 27.97
CA ILE A 365 -6.89 -11.64 27.88
C ILE A 365 -7.20 -10.74 26.67
N VAL A 366 -7.52 -11.33 25.52
CA VAL A 366 -7.88 -10.58 24.31
C VAL A 366 -9.21 -9.84 24.54
N GLU A 367 -10.23 -10.49 25.06
CA GLU A 367 -11.52 -9.87 25.37
C GLU A 367 -11.35 -8.59 26.20
N LYS A 368 -10.61 -8.66 27.31
CA LYS A 368 -10.32 -7.48 28.13
C LYS A 368 -9.54 -6.41 27.38
N ALA A 369 -8.62 -6.80 26.51
CA ALA A 369 -7.83 -5.86 25.72
C ALA A 369 -8.69 -5.10 24.71
N LEU A 370 -9.74 -5.71 24.13
CA LEU A 370 -10.66 -5.05 23.19
C LEU A 370 -11.37 -3.82 23.80
N SER A 371 -11.55 -3.79 25.11
CA SER A 371 -12.14 -2.63 25.81
C SER A 371 -11.17 -1.44 25.95
N ALA A 372 -9.85 -1.67 25.81
CA ALA A 372 -8.83 -0.68 26.15
C ALA A 372 -8.83 0.57 25.25
N PRO A 373 -9.01 0.49 23.92
CA PRO A 373 -9.04 1.67 23.07
C PRO A 373 -10.16 2.65 23.44
N LEU A 374 -11.41 2.19 23.54
CA LEU A 374 -12.56 3.03 23.90
C LEU A 374 -12.41 3.62 25.31
N LYS A 375 -12.00 2.80 26.28
CA LYS A 375 -11.73 3.26 27.66
C LYS A 375 -10.66 4.34 27.70
N LYS A 376 -9.64 4.23 26.86
CA LYS A 376 -8.55 5.21 26.78
C LYS A 376 -9.03 6.52 26.16
N ILE A 377 -9.82 6.47 25.09
CA ILE A 377 -10.44 7.66 24.48
C ILE A 377 -11.31 8.40 25.50
N ALA A 378 -12.21 7.69 26.16
CA ALA A 378 -13.09 8.28 27.16
C ALA A 378 -12.31 8.89 28.34
N SER A 379 -11.29 8.19 28.85
CA SER A 379 -10.45 8.70 29.93
C SER A 379 -9.65 9.94 29.54
N ASN A 380 -9.16 10.01 28.30
CA ASN A 380 -8.47 11.19 27.79
C ASN A 380 -9.42 12.40 27.65
N ALA A 381 -10.72 12.15 27.42
CA ALA A 381 -11.77 13.17 27.40
C ALA A 381 -12.29 13.51 28.81
N GLY A 382 -11.68 13.02 29.87
CA GLY A 382 -12.10 13.30 31.26
C GLY A 382 -13.29 12.49 31.75
N GLN A 383 -13.72 11.45 31.01
CA GLN A 383 -14.87 10.61 31.38
C GLN A 383 -14.43 9.28 32.01
N ASN A 384 -15.34 8.64 32.72
CA ASN A 384 -15.10 7.29 33.24
C ASN A 384 -15.15 6.27 32.09
N GLY A 385 -13.99 5.79 31.68
CA GLY A 385 -13.88 4.87 30.55
C GLY A 385 -14.64 3.55 30.74
N ALA A 386 -14.80 3.05 31.98
CA ALA A 386 -15.56 1.83 32.21
C ALA A 386 -17.06 2.06 32.00
N VAL A 387 -17.58 3.21 32.45
CA VAL A 387 -19.00 3.56 32.28
C VAL A 387 -19.32 3.78 30.79
N ILE A 388 -18.45 4.50 30.08
CA ILE A 388 -18.63 4.72 28.62
C ILE A 388 -18.59 3.39 27.86
N PHE A 389 -17.67 2.50 28.20
CA PHE A 389 -17.59 1.19 27.57
C PHE A 389 -18.88 0.37 27.69
N GLU A 390 -19.45 0.27 28.90
CA GLU A 390 -20.72 -0.44 29.10
C GLU A 390 -21.87 0.24 28.34
N ARG A 391 -21.95 1.57 28.34
CA ARG A 391 -22.97 2.30 27.58
C ARG A 391 -22.89 2.07 26.07
N VAL A 392 -21.70 2.01 25.50
CA VAL A 392 -21.49 1.72 24.06
C VAL A 392 -21.85 0.27 23.78
N LYS A 393 -21.42 -0.66 24.63
CA LYS A 393 -21.71 -2.09 24.47
C LYS A 393 -23.21 -2.40 24.47
N ASP A 394 -23.99 -1.67 25.30
CA ASP A 394 -25.44 -1.81 25.39
C ASP A 394 -26.22 -1.07 24.30
N ALA A 395 -25.55 -0.24 23.50
CA ALA A 395 -26.15 0.50 22.39
C ALA A 395 -26.16 -0.31 21.07
N ASP A 396 -26.78 0.25 20.02
CA ASP A 396 -26.72 -0.35 18.67
C ASP A 396 -25.29 -0.39 18.16
N PHE A 397 -24.98 -1.38 17.32
CA PHE A 397 -23.62 -1.66 16.83
C PHE A 397 -22.92 -0.44 16.21
N GLU A 398 -23.66 0.43 15.51
CA GLU A 398 -23.11 1.64 14.88
C GLU A 398 -22.90 2.80 15.85
N VAL A 399 -23.45 2.71 17.08
CA VAL A 399 -23.45 3.79 18.07
C VAL A 399 -22.21 3.72 18.93
N GLY A 400 -21.38 4.74 18.86
CA GLY A 400 -20.15 4.88 19.63
C GLY A 400 -20.07 6.20 20.39
N TYR A 401 -18.96 6.39 21.08
CA TYR A 401 -18.72 7.57 21.91
C TYR A 401 -17.93 8.63 21.15
N ASN A 402 -18.55 9.82 20.97
CA ASN A 402 -17.89 11.02 20.47
C ASN A 402 -17.26 11.79 21.64
N ALA A 403 -15.94 11.78 21.72
CA ALA A 403 -15.16 12.44 22.77
C ALA A 403 -15.19 13.98 22.68
N ALA A 404 -15.50 14.55 21.51
CA ALA A 404 -15.58 16.00 21.32
C ALA A 404 -16.87 16.59 21.89
N THR A 405 -18.01 15.88 21.72
CA THR A 405 -19.32 16.31 22.18
C THR A 405 -19.77 15.65 23.50
N ASN A 406 -19.07 14.60 23.94
CA ASN A 406 -19.41 13.76 25.08
C ASN A 406 -20.76 13.05 24.93
N GLU A 407 -21.12 12.67 23.71
CA GLU A 407 -22.41 12.03 23.38
C GLU A 407 -22.18 10.66 22.72
N LEU A 408 -23.23 9.83 22.77
CA LEU A 408 -23.30 8.60 21.95
C LEU A 408 -23.98 8.95 20.65
N ILE A 409 -23.30 8.67 19.54
CA ILE A 409 -23.78 9.00 18.19
C ILE A 409 -23.45 7.86 17.21
N ASN A 410 -24.12 7.82 16.05
CA ASN A 410 -23.75 6.91 14.99
C ASN A 410 -22.36 7.28 14.45
N MET A 411 -21.43 6.31 14.48
CA MET A 411 -20.03 6.52 14.13
C MET A 411 -19.79 6.64 12.62
N PHE A 412 -20.77 6.31 11.78
CA PHE A 412 -20.71 6.55 10.34
C PHE A 412 -21.14 7.97 9.93
N ASP A 413 -21.73 8.73 10.86
CA ASP A 413 -22.19 10.11 10.60
C ASP A 413 -21.12 11.18 10.87
N ILE A 414 -19.99 10.75 11.45
CA ILE A 414 -18.86 11.64 11.79
C ILE A 414 -17.95 11.87 10.59
#